data_495d004e06f9815530e7c4e9ffbe667d
#
_entry.id   495d004e06f9815530e7c4e9ffbe667d
#
_cell.length_a   1.000
_cell.length_b   1.000
_cell.length_c   1.000
_cell.angle_alpha   90.00
_cell.angle_beta   90.00
_cell.angle_gamma   90.00
#
_symmetry.space_group_name_H-M   'P 1'
#
loop_
_entity.id
_entity.type
_entity.pdbx_description
1 polymer ?
#
loop_
_entity_poly.entity_id
_entity_poly.type
_entity_poly.pdbx_seq_one_letter_code
_entity_poly.pdbx_strand_id
1 'polypeptide(L)'
;MKISVKDLLFGDVTSEQKDVIQNIYVFRLVSLCWLFYSIEIFLNEVGIFIVDKQIFRYGYLFTSVCVLIYIGLVYKLKFNNRYTKYVSITAFTLIITAANISLTYHMALTLTMPVIVAGMYSSKRFIRYTVLITILSIIVSTYGGYFFGVCDANMVLLTTTSLNNLNNDGIFAMNKINENPMQTLTLFYVFPRCFIAVSFVYISIFCIVLHMVSYLPPSFLE
;
A
#
# COMPACT_ATOMS: atom_id res chain seq x y z
N MET A 1 -25.80 5.43 -16.10
CA MET A 1 -26.43 5.99 -14.88
C MET A 1 -25.49 7.03 -14.32
N LYS A 2 -25.83 8.34 -14.39
CA LYS A 2 -25.01 9.42 -13.80
C LYS A 2 -25.51 9.62 -12.37
N ILE A 3 -24.82 9.03 -11.41
CA ILE A 3 -25.08 9.31 -9.99
C ILE A 3 -24.17 10.47 -9.61
N SER A 4 -24.77 11.54 -9.10
CA SER A 4 -24.03 12.71 -8.60
C SER A 4 -23.28 12.35 -7.31
N VAL A 5 -22.16 13.01 -7.05
CA VAL A 5 -21.45 12.89 -5.76
C VAL A 5 -22.38 13.28 -4.60
N LYS A 6 -23.31 14.21 -4.84
CA LYS A 6 -24.32 14.65 -3.87
C LYS A 6 -25.31 13.52 -3.53
N ASP A 7 -25.72 12.73 -4.53
CA ASP A 7 -26.61 11.56 -4.32
C ASP A 7 -25.88 10.45 -3.56
N LEU A 8 -24.56 10.36 -3.70
CA LEU A 8 -23.71 9.38 -3.00
C LEU A 8 -23.55 9.72 -1.52
N LEU A 9 -23.49 11.01 -1.19
CA LEU A 9 -23.30 11.50 0.19
C LEU A 9 -24.61 11.68 0.95
N PHE A 10 -25.69 12.05 0.28
CA PHE A 10 -26.93 12.50 0.90
C PHE A 10 -28.22 11.86 0.33
N GLY A 11 -28.10 10.95 -0.66
CA GLY A 11 -29.23 10.31 -1.30
C GLY A 11 -29.53 8.91 -0.76
N ASP A 12 -30.75 8.42 -1.01
CA ASP A 12 -31.21 7.06 -0.69
C ASP A 12 -30.58 5.98 -1.60
N VAL A 13 -29.25 5.99 -1.72
CA VAL A 13 -28.51 5.00 -2.53
C VAL A 13 -28.42 3.70 -1.73
N THR A 14 -28.88 2.60 -2.29
CA THR A 14 -28.77 1.29 -1.65
C THR A 14 -27.31 0.91 -1.41
N SER A 15 -27.05 0.06 -0.41
CA SER A 15 -25.68 -0.39 -0.10
C SER A 15 -24.98 -1.06 -1.28
N GLU A 16 -25.73 -1.81 -2.11
CA GLU A 16 -25.20 -2.45 -3.32
C GLU A 16 -24.79 -1.43 -4.39
N GLN A 17 -25.54 -0.37 -4.57
CA GLN A 17 -25.20 0.71 -5.52
C GLN A 17 -23.94 1.47 -5.05
N LYS A 18 -23.77 1.67 -3.74
CA LYS A 18 -22.55 2.25 -3.16
C LYS A 18 -21.32 1.38 -3.46
N ASP A 19 -21.41 0.05 -3.23
CA ASP A 19 -20.32 -0.88 -3.50
C ASP A 19 -19.92 -0.87 -4.99
N VAL A 20 -20.89 -0.79 -5.92
CA VAL A 20 -20.61 -0.72 -7.37
C VAL A 20 -19.81 0.53 -7.73
N ILE A 21 -20.22 1.68 -7.22
CA ILE A 21 -19.54 2.94 -7.48
C ILE A 21 -18.11 2.91 -6.92
N GLN A 22 -17.96 2.41 -5.70
CA GLN A 22 -16.66 2.28 -5.06
C GLN A 22 -15.75 1.32 -5.82
N ASN A 23 -16.27 0.20 -6.32
CA ASN A 23 -15.53 -0.73 -7.17
C ASN A 23 -15.01 -0.04 -8.46
N ILE A 24 -15.83 0.83 -9.07
CA ILE A 24 -15.41 1.61 -10.25
C ILE A 24 -14.30 2.61 -9.88
N TYR A 25 -14.41 3.29 -8.74
CA TYR A 25 -13.36 4.19 -8.28
C TYR A 25 -12.05 3.46 -8.02
N VAL A 26 -12.10 2.31 -7.34
CA VAL A 26 -10.89 1.52 -7.07
C VAL A 26 -10.28 0.98 -8.36
N PHE A 27 -11.12 0.57 -9.34
CA PHE A 27 -10.62 0.18 -10.66
C PHE A 27 -9.86 1.31 -11.36
N ARG A 28 -10.40 2.53 -11.33
CA ARG A 28 -9.72 3.71 -11.87
C ARG A 28 -8.42 4.02 -11.11
N LEU A 29 -8.44 3.90 -9.79
CA LEU A 29 -7.27 4.11 -8.96
C LEU A 29 -6.15 3.11 -9.29
N VAL A 30 -6.47 1.83 -9.43
CA VAL A 30 -5.51 0.79 -9.85
C VAL A 30 -4.93 1.12 -11.23
N SER A 31 -5.77 1.52 -12.18
CA SER A 31 -5.34 1.91 -13.53
C SER A 31 -4.42 3.14 -13.50
N LEU A 32 -4.73 4.13 -12.67
CA LEU A 32 -3.89 5.32 -12.48
C LEU A 32 -2.53 4.96 -11.86
N CYS A 33 -2.50 4.12 -10.83
CA CYS A 33 -1.24 3.66 -10.23
C CYS A 33 -0.36 2.94 -11.24
N TRP A 34 -0.95 2.09 -12.09
CA TRP A 34 -0.20 1.45 -13.16
C TRP A 34 0.32 2.44 -14.21
N LEU A 35 -0.48 3.45 -14.56
CA LEU A 35 -0.07 4.52 -15.47
C LEU A 35 1.10 5.32 -14.88
N PHE A 36 1.03 5.70 -13.61
CA PHE A 36 2.14 6.40 -12.93
C PHE A 36 3.40 5.53 -12.91
N TYR A 37 3.29 4.26 -12.60
CA TYR A 37 4.43 3.35 -12.63
C TYR A 37 5.02 3.23 -14.06
N SER A 38 4.18 3.28 -15.10
CA SER A 38 4.63 3.32 -16.51
C SER A 38 5.39 4.60 -16.84
N ILE A 39 4.99 5.73 -16.27
CA ILE A 39 5.72 7.00 -16.41
C ILE A 39 7.05 6.93 -15.66
N GLU A 40 7.06 6.40 -14.44
CA GLU A 40 8.28 6.27 -13.64
C GLU A 40 9.33 5.39 -14.32
N ILE A 41 8.93 4.27 -14.92
CA ILE A 41 9.88 3.43 -15.66
C ILE A 41 10.42 4.14 -16.91
N PHE A 42 9.59 4.89 -17.60
CA PHE A 42 10.05 5.72 -18.74
C PHE A 42 11.08 6.76 -18.27
N LEU A 43 10.82 7.45 -17.15
CA LEU A 43 11.75 8.43 -16.58
C LEU A 43 13.07 7.77 -16.13
N ASN A 44 13.01 6.54 -15.63
CA ASN A 44 14.19 5.76 -15.26
C ASN A 44 15.02 5.37 -16.50
N GLU A 45 14.38 4.97 -17.60
CA GLU A 45 15.09 4.64 -18.84
C GLU A 45 15.79 5.86 -19.45
N VAL A 46 15.17 7.03 -19.39
CA VAL A 46 15.74 8.30 -19.85
C VAL A 46 16.85 8.82 -18.90
N GLY A 47 16.94 8.28 -17.68
CA GLY A 47 17.96 8.67 -16.70
C GLY A 47 17.60 9.88 -15.83
N ILE A 48 16.33 10.33 -15.86
CA ILE A 48 15.82 11.39 -14.98
C ILE A 48 15.58 10.82 -13.58
N PHE A 49 15.09 9.59 -13.49
CA PHE A 49 14.84 8.88 -12.26
C PHE A 49 15.87 7.75 -12.10
N ILE A 50 16.69 7.83 -11.04
CA ILE A 50 17.87 6.97 -10.88
C ILE A 50 17.54 5.84 -9.90
N VAL A 51 17.16 4.70 -10.44
CA VAL A 51 16.96 3.42 -9.73
C VAL A 51 17.58 2.31 -10.58
N ASP A 52 17.92 1.18 -9.98
CA ASP A 52 18.42 0.02 -10.73
C ASP A 52 17.42 -0.41 -11.80
N LYS A 53 17.87 -0.33 -13.06
CA LYS A 53 17.00 -0.56 -14.22
C LYS A 53 16.47 -1.98 -14.31
N GLN A 54 17.25 -2.98 -13.91
CA GLN A 54 16.82 -4.38 -14.00
C GLN A 54 15.73 -4.67 -12.96
N ILE A 55 15.97 -4.30 -11.72
CA ILE A 55 15.01 -4.50 -10.62
C ILE A 55 13.69 -3.77 -10.94
N PHE A 56 13.79 -2.54 -11.42
CA PHE A 56 12.62 -1.72 -11.74
C PHE A 56 11.82 -2.28 -12.92
N ARG A 57 12.48 -2.77 -13.96
CA ARG A 57 11.83 -3.47 -15.09
C ARG A 57 11.10 -4.73 -14.65
N TYR A 58 11.72 -5.56 -13.79
CA TYR A 58 11.06 -6.77 -13.26
C TYR A 58 9.84 -6.42 -12.40
N GLY A 59 9.94 -5.41 -11.54
CA GLY A 59 8.82 -4.90 -10.76
C GLY A 59 7.66 -4.42 -11.64
N TYR A 60 7.96 -3.68 -12.70
CA TYR A 60 6.96 -3.21 -13.66
C TYR A 60 6.31 -4.35 -14.46
N LEU A 61 7.09 -5.32 -14.92
CA LEU A 61 6.56 -6.49 -15.63
C LEU A 61 5.62 -7.29 -14.73
N PHE A 62 6.03 -7.56 -13.49
CA PHE A 62 5.18 -8.23 -12.50
C PHE A 62 3.88 -7.48 -12.27
N THR A 63 3.97 -6.17 -12.04
CA THR A 63 2.81 -5.30 -11.84
C THR A 63 1.87 -5.31 -13.05
N SER A 64 2.40 -5.24 -14.26
CA SER A 64 1.63 -5.26 -15.49
C SER A 64 0.86 -6.59 -15.67
N VAL A 65 1.49 -7.71 -15.35
CA VAL A 65 0.82 -9.03 -15.36
C VAL A 65 -0.31 -9.05 -14.33
N CYS A 66 -0.07 -8.56 -13.11
CA CYS A 66 -1.10 -8.46 -12.06
C CYS A 66 -2.30 -7.59 -12.50
N VAL A 67 -2.03 -6.47 -13.17
CA VAL A 67 -3.09 -5.58 -13.69
C VAL A 67 -3.90 -6.27 -14.80
N LEU A 68 -3.26 -6.98 -15.72
CA LEU A 68 -3.97 -7.73 -16.76
C LEU A 68 -4.86 -8.82 -16.18
N ILE A 69 -4.36 -9.58 -15.21
CA ILE A 69 -5.15 -10.59 -14.48
C ILE A 69 -6.34 -9.93 -13.77
N TYR A 70 -6.09 -8.80 -13.10
CA TYR A 70 -7.11 -8.04 -12.41
C TYR A 70 -8.22 -7.56 -13.34
N ILE A 71 -7.88 -6.98 -14.51
CA ILE A 71 -8.86 -6.55 -15.52
C ILE A 71 -9.69 -7.74 -15.98
N GLY A 72 -9.08 -8.89 -16.27
CA GLY A 72 -9.78 -10.13 -16.66
C GLY A 72 -10.75 -10.61 -15.56
N LEU A 73 -10.32 -10.57 -14.29
CA LEU A 73 -11.17 -10.95 -13.16
C LEU A 73 -12.35 -9.99 -12.98
N VAL A 74 -12.13 -8.68 -13.06
CA VAL A 74 -13.21 -7.68 -12.95
C VAL A 74 -14.19 -7.81 -14.11
N TYR A 75 -13.71 -8.05 -15.33
CA TYR A 75 -14.55 -8.31 -16.49
C TYR A 75 -15.48 -9.52 -16.28
N LYS A 76 -14.94 -10.61 -15.70
CA LYS A 76 -15.69 -11.84 -15.41
C LYS A 76 -16.68 -11.66 -14.25
N LEU A 77 -16.26 -11.02 -13.16
CA LEU A 77 -17.06 -10.86 -11.95
C LEU A 77 -18.11 -9.75 -12.07
N LYS A 78 -17.86 -8.72 -12.89
CA LYS A 78 -18.60 -7.46 -12.96
C LYS A 78 -18.49 -6.62 -11.67
N PHE A 79 -18.79 -5.32 -11.77
CA PHE A 79 -18.67 -4.39 -10.65
C PHE A 79 -19.72 -4.58 -9.54
N ASN A 80 -20.83 -5.23 -9.83
CA ASN A 80 -21.90 -5.50 -8.86
C ASN A 80 -21.65 -6.74 -8.00
N ASN A 81 -20.60 -7.52 -8.26
CA ASN A 81 -20.31 -8.71 -7.48
C ASN A 81 -19.63 -8.32 -6.16
N ARG A 82 -20.12 -8.93 -5.06
CA ARG A 82 -19.56 -8.72 -3.71
C ARG A 82 -18.08 -9.09 -3.58
N TYR A 83 -17.55 -9.93 -4.44
CA TYR A 83 -16.15 -10.34 -4.44
C TYR A 83 -15.24 -9.36 -5.17
N THR A 84 -15.78 -8.49 -6.03
CA THR A 84 -14.99 -7.52 -6.81
C THR A 84 -14.20 -6.61 -5.92
N LYS A 85 -14.74 -6.14 -4.79
CA LYS A 85 -14.00 -5.31 -3.83
C LYS A 85 -12.77 -6.00 -3.26
N TYR A 86 -12.85 -7.30 -2.95
CA TYR A 86 -11.70 -8.07 -2.45
C TYR A 86 -10.62 -8.23 -3.51
N VAL A 87 -11.01 -8.55 -4.74
CA VAL A 87 -10.08 -8.66 -5.87
C VAL A 87 -9.41 -7.32 -6.16
N SER A 88 -10.18 -6.23 -6.15
CA SER A 88 -9.69 -4.88 -6.42
C SER A 88 -8.67 -4.42 -5.37
N ILE A 89 -8.98 -4.60 -4.09
CA ILE A 89 -8.05 -4.17 -3.03
C ILE A 89 -6.80 -5.06 -2.98
N THR A 90 -6.93 -6.34 -3.27
CA THR A 90 -5.77 -7.24 -3.37
C THR A 90 -4.86 -6.86 -4.52
N ALA A 91 -5.41 -6.59 -5.70
CA ALA A 91 -4.64 -6.12 -6.86
C ALA A 91 -3.93 -4.80 -6.55
N PHE A 92 -4.64 -3.85 -5.93
CA PHE A 92 -4.07 -2.58 -5.51
C PHE A 92 -2.91 -2.76 -4.52
N THR A 93 -3.09 -3.62 -3.51
CA THR A 93 -2.04 -3.95 -2.54
C THR A 93 -0.83 -4.60 -3.21
N LEU A 94 -1.02 -5.53 -4.16
CA LEU A 94 0.08 -6.16 -4.89
C LEU A 94 0.89 -5.18 -5.72
N ILE A 95 0.24 -4.22 -6.38
CA ILE A 95 0.92 -3.16 -7.15
C ILE A 95 1.80 -2.32 -6.21
N ILE A 96 1.24 -1.89 -5.08
CA ILE A 96 1.99 -1.12 -4.08
C ILE A 96 3.13 -1.94 -3.50
N THR A 97 2.93 -3.23 -3.25
CA THR A 97 3.99 -4.13 -2.76
C THR A 97 5.15 -4.21 -3.75
N ALA A 98 4.85 -4.41 -5.03
CA ALA A 98 5.85 -4.47 -6.08
C ALA A 98 6.62 -3.15 -6.23
N ALA A 99 5.93 -2.01 -6.19
CA ALA A 99 6.54 -0.69 -6.19
C ALA A 99 7.46 -0.49 -4.99
N ASN A 100 7.03 -0.92 -3.79
CA ASN A 100 7.84 -0.83 -2.58
C ASN A 100 9.10 -1.72 -2.62
N ILE A 101 9.05 -2.89 -3.24
CA ILE A 101 10.23 -3.74 -3.44
C ILE A 101 11.23 -3.06 -4.36
N SER A 102 10.76 -2.38 -5.40
CA SER A 102 11.59 -1.77 -6.42
C SER A 102 12.15 -0.40 -6.03
N LEU A 103 11.36 0.39 -5.25
CA LEU A 103 11.65 1.79 -4.90
C LEU A 103 12.02 1.98 -3.43
N THR A 104 11.85 0.95 -2.63
CA THR A 104 12.13 0.89 -1.19
C THR A 104 11.58 2.05 -0.34
N TYR A 105 12.45 2.75 0.37
CA TYR A 105 12.16 3.58 1.52
C TYR A 105 11.13 4.70 1.29
N HIS A 106 11.18 5.32 0.14
CA HIS A 106 10.33 6.50 -0.16
C HIS A 106 8.84 6.15 -0.30
N MET A 107 8.51 4.88 -0.51
CA MET A 107 7.16 4.43 -0.74
C MET A 107 6.47 3.80 0.49
N ALA A 108 7.11 3.81 1.66
CA ALA A 108 6.60 3.15 2.86
C ALA A 108 5.19 3.64 3.28
N LEU A 109 4.90 4.93 3.11
CA LEU A 109 3.57 5.49 3.39
C LEU A 109 2.49 4.97 2.44
N THR A 110 2.83 4.61 1.20
CA THR A 110 1.86 4.09 0.24
C THR A 110 1.32 2.72 0.64
N LEU A 111 2.04 1.97 1.48
CA LEU A 111 1.58 0.70 2.03
C LEU A 111 0.31 0.83 2.89
N THR A 112 0.00 2.02 3.40
CA THR A 112 -1.24 2.28 4.15
C THR A 112 -2.44 2.61 3.27
N MET A 113 -2.21 3.00 2.02
CA MET A 113 -3.26 3.39 1.07
C MET A 113 -4.37 2.35 0.88
N PRO A 114 -4.09 1.03 0.79
CA PRO A 114 -5.16 0.03 0.66
C PRO A 114 -6.18 0.10 1.79
N VAL A 115 -5.74 0.37 3.03
CA VAL A 115 -6.65 0.45 4.17
C VAL A 115 -7.49 1.74 4.14
N ILE A 116 -6.90 2.86 3.73
CA ILE A 116 -7.62 4.11 3.53
C ILE A 116 -8.72 3.92 2.47
N VAL A 117 -8.38 3.30 1.34
CA VAL A 117 -9.34 2.97 0.28
C VAL A 117 -10.42 2.01 0.77
N ALA A 118 -10.08 1.01 1.59
CA ALA A 118 -11.05 0.09 2.16
C ALA A 118 -12.04 0.78 3.10
N GLY A 119 -11.66 1.88 3.74
CA GLY A 119 -12.54 2.72 4.56
C GLY A 119 -13.76 3.23 3.81
N MET A 120 -13.67 3.40 2.49
CA MET A 120 -14.79 3.82 1.66
C MET A 120 -15.97 2.84 1.66
N TYR A 121 -15.71 1.55 1.89
CA TYR A 121 -16.72 0.48 1.77
C TYR A 121 -17.56 0.25 3.03
N SER A 122 -17.40 0.98 4.11
CA SER A 122 -18.20 0.88 5.34
C SER A 122 -18.42 -0.55 5.88
N SER A 123 -17.54 -1.50 5.54
CA SER A 123 -17.66 -2.91 5.87
C SER A 123 -16.55 -3.35 6.83
N LYS A 124 -16.90 -3.63 8.09
CA LYS A 124 -15.94 -4.08 9.12
C LYS A 124 -15.14 -5.33 8.71
N ARG A 125 -15.79 -6.29 8.01
CA ARG A 125 -15.12 -7.52 7.55
C ARG A 125 -14.11 -7.21 6.45
N PHE A 126 -14.46 -6.31 5.53
CA PHE A 126 -13.60 -5.90 4.44
C PHE A 126 -12.38 -5.13 4.94
N ILE A 127 -12.57 -4.20 5.88
CA ILE A 127 -11.47 -3.46 6.52
C ILE A 127 -10.49 -4.42 7.21
N ARG A 128 -10.98 -5.39 8.01
CA ARG A 128 -10.12 -6.39 8.66
C ARG A 128 -9.31 -7.21 7.65
N TYR A 129 -9.94 -7.65 6.57
CA TYR A 129 -9.26 -8.33 5.48
C TYR A 129 -8.15 -7.45 4.88
N THR A 130 -8.45 -6.19 4.60
CA THR A 130 -7.47 -5.26 4.02
C THR A 130 -6.31 -4.98 4.96
N VAL A 131 -6.57 -4.79 6.25
CA VAL A 131 -5.50 -4.64 7.26
C VAL A 131 -4.59 -5.86 7.25
N LEU A 132 -5.14 -7.07 7.22
CA LEU A 132 -4.36 -8.31 7.21
C LEU A 132 -3.47 -8.40 5.96
N ILE A 133 -4.01 -8.17 4.77
CA ILE A 133 -3.19 -8.20 3.54
C ILE A 133 -2.18 -7.06 3.49
N THR A 134 -2.47 -5.90 4.09
CA THR A 134 -1.52 -4.79 4.21
C THR A 134 -0.35 -5.16 5.11
N ILE A 135 -0.59 -5.81 6.25
CA ILE A 135 0.48 -6.31 7.11
C ILE A 135 1.36 -7.32 6.36
N LEU A 136 0.74 -8.28 5.66
CA LEU A 136 1.47 -9.22 4.81
C LEU A 136 2.27 -8.51 3.73
N SER A 137 1.71 -7.47 3.10
CA SER A 137 2.38 -6.63 2.11
C SER A 137 3.62 -5.94 2.70
N ILE A 138 3.53 -5.39 3.91
CA ILE A 138 4.67 -4.76 4.60
C ILE A 138 5.78 -5.77 4.85
N ILE A 139 5.44 -6.96 5.32
CA ILE A 139 6.39 -8.05 5.55
C ILE A 139 7.09 -8.42 4.24
N VAL A 140 6.29 -8.74 3.20
CA VAL A 140 6.80 -9.16 1.89
C VAL A 140 7.63 -8.06 1.24
N SER A 141 7.17 -6.80 1.28
CA SER A 141 7.92 -5.69 0.66
C SER A 141 9.24 -5.41 1.40
N THR A 142 9.28 -5.54 2.71
CA THR A 142 10.51 -5.31 3.49
C THR A 142 11.54 -6.41 3.23
N TYR A 143 11.15 -7.68 3.30
CA TYR A 143 12.06 -8.78 2.99
C TYR A 143 12.40 -8.83 1.49
N GLY A 144 11.41 -8.61 0.61
CA GLY A 144 11.63 -8.55 -0.83
C GLY A 144 12.58 -7.42 -1.22
N GLY A 145 12.44 -6.24 -0.64
CA GLY A 145 13.36 -5.12 -0.83
C GLY A 145 14.78 -5.44 -0.35
N TYR A 146 14.93 -6.17 0.73
CA TYR A 146 16.23 -6.59 1.22
C TYR A 146 16.92 -7.61 0.31
N PHE A 147 16.18 -8.65 -0.15
CA PHE A 147 16.78 -9.75 -0.92
C PHE A 147 16.86 -9.48 -2.42
N PHE A 148 15.88 -8.79 -3.00
CA PHE A 148 15.70 -8.71 -4.45
C PHE A 148 15.54 -7.29 -4.98
N GLY A 149 15.36 -6.31 -4.08
CA GLY A 149 15.12 -4.92 -4.45
C GLY A 149 16.31 -4.01 -4.21
N VAL A 150 16.03 -2.73 -4.20
CA VAL A 150 16.97 -1.68 -3.82
C VAL A 150 16.87 -1.48 -2.31
N CYS A 151 17.88 -1.89 -1.56
CA CYS A 151 17.91 -1.65 -0.12
C CYS A 151 18.20 -0.18 0.21
N ASP A 152 17.51 0.34 1.20
CA ASP A 152 17.90 1.57 1.86
C ASP A 152 19.30 1.40 2.49
N ALA A 153 20.14 2.44 2.39
CA ALA A 153 21.47 2.45 2.97
C ALA A 153 21.43 2.10 4.48
N ASN A 154 20.46 2.62 5.22
CA ASN A 154 20.29 2.31 6.64
C ASN A 154 19.94 0.82 6.85
N MET A 155 19.13 0.22 5.99
CA MET A 155 18.80 -1.20 6.07
C MET A 155 20.03 -2.07 5.81
N VAL A 156 20.83 -1.72 4.81
CA VAL A 156 22.10 -2.39 4.52
C VAL A 156 23.07 -2.21 5.69
N LEU A 157 23.18 -1.01 6.21
CA LEU A 157 24.03 -0.65 7.35
C LEU A 157 23.69 -1.48 8.60
N LEU A 158 22.43 -1.69 8.89
CA LEU A 158 21.99 -2.43 10.07
C LEU A 158 22.04 -3.96 9.88
N THR A 159 22.12 -4.45 8.65
CA THR A 159 21.98 -5.89 8.36
C THR A 159 23.22 -6.55 7.78
N THR A 160 24.27 -5.80 7.42
CA THR A 160 25.50 -6.37 6.84
C THR A 160 26.70 -6.25 7.77
N THR A 161 27.48 -7.32 7.87
CA THR A 161 28.74 -7.36 8.66
C THR A 161 29.87 -6.53 8.05
N SER A 162 29.80 -6.23 6.76
CA SER A 162 30.82 -5.43 6.05
C SER A 162 30.95 -4.00 6.55
N LEU A 163 29.98 -3.52 7.31
CA LEU A 163 29.98 -2.19 7.89
C LEU A 163 30.64 -2.05 9.24
N ASN A 164 31.01 -3.16 9.87
CA ASN A 164 31.93 -3.12 11.00
C ASN A 164 33.28 -2.47 10.63
N ASN A 165 33.56 -2.32 9.33
CA ASN A 165 34.76 -1.69 8.78
C ASN A 165 34.53 -0.24 8.33
N LEU A 166 33.30 0.26 8.29
CA LEU A 166 33.02 1.68 8.12
C LEU A 166 33.20 2.38 9.45
N ASN A 167 34.47 2.62 9.71
CA ASN A 167 34.94 3.16 10.96
C ASN A 167 34.43 4.55 11.26
N ASN A 168 34.06 4.65 12.50
CA ASN A 168 34.56 5.64 13.48
C ASN A 168 34.01 7.04 13.44
N ASP A 169 33.23 7.46 12.50
CA ASP A 169 32.69 8.81 12.53
C ASP A 169 31.36 8.96 13.29
N GLY A 170 31.12 8.05 14.22
CA GLY A 170 30.28 8.33 15.39
C GLY A 170 28.78 8.55 15.20
N ILE A 171 28.25 8.46 13.99
CA ILE A 171 26.85 8.82 13.73
C ILE A 171 25.87 7.71 14.11
N PHE A 172 26.29 6.46 14.10
CA PHE A 172 25.48 5.34 14.55
C PHE A 172 26.31 4.44 15.46
N ALA A 173 25.80 4.14 16.64
CA ALA A 173 26.39 3.15 17.54
C ALA A 173 26.25 1.73 16.91
N MET A 174 27.06 1.47 15.92
CA MET A 174 27.03 0.27 15.08
C MET A 174 27.60 -0.98 15.75
N ASN A 175 28.03 -0.87 17.00
CA ASN A 175 28.68 -1.95 17.75
C ASN A 175 27.76 -3.12 18.10
N LYS A 176 26.48 -3.08 17.69
CA LYS A 176 25.52 -4.15 17.89
C LYS A 176 25.04 -4.80 16.60
N ILE A 177 25.73 -4.56 15.49
CA ILE A 177 25.31 -5.06 14.21
C ILE A 177 25.83 -6.48 14.03
N ASN A 178 24.90 -7.40 14.06
CA ASN A 178 24.76 -8.52 13.18
C ASN A 178 25.50 -9.81 13.45
N GLU A 179 25.12 -10.41 14.52
CA GLU A 179 25.15 -11.87 14.56
C GLU A 179 23.98 -12.50 13.78
N ASN A 180 22.86 -11.76 13.62
CA ASN A 180 21.68 -12.27 12.92
C ASN A 180 20.95 -11.17 12.10
N PRO A 181 21.22 -11.06 10.78
CA PRO A 181 20.59 -10.04 9.90
C PRO A 181 19.08 -10.13 9.86
N MET A 182 18.49 -11.34 9.90
CA MET A 182 17.05 -11.53 9.88
C MET A 182 16.37 -11.00 11.12
N GLN A 183 16.96 -11.20 12.29
CA GLN A 183 16.43 -10.65 13.54
C GLN A 183 16.48 -9.13 13.53
N THR A 184 17.57 -8.54 13.06
CA THR A 184 17.74 -7.09 12.95
C THR A 184 16.72 -6.50 11.99
N LEU A 185 16.55 -7.09 10.81
CA LEU A 185 15.56 -6.66 9.83
C LEU A 185 14.15 -6.72 10.39
N THR A 186 13.81 -7.80 11.11
CA THR A 186 12.49 -7.98 11.72
C THR A 186 12.22 -6.93 12.79
N LEU A 187 13.14 -6.74 13.74
CA LEU A 187 12.94 -5.86 14.89
C LEU A 187 12.97 -4.37 14.53
N PHE A 188 13.87 -3.96 13.64
CA PHE A 188 14.10 -2.54 13.35
C PHE A 188 13.38 -2.03 12.10
N TYR A 189 12.89 -2.92 11.24
CA TYR A 189 12.18 -2.50 10.01
C TYR A 189 10.77 -3.06 9.91
N VAL A 190 10.58 -4.38 9.98
CA VAL A 190 9.25 -4.98 9.82
C VAL A 190 8.32 -4.54 10.95
N PHE A 191 8.75 -4.75 12.21
CA PHE A 191 7.91 -4.45 13.36
C PHE A 191 7.52 -2.97 13.46
N PRO A 192 8.46 -1.99 13.38
CA PRO A 192 8.09 -0.58 13.42
C PRO A 192 7.20 -0.15 12.25
N ARG A 193 7.45 -0.64 11.05
CA ARG A 193 6.62 -0.32 9.88
C ARG A 193 5.19 -0.84 10.03
N CYS A 194 5.02 -2.08 10.49
CA CYS A 194 3.70 -2.63 10.78
C CYS A 194 2.99 -1.83 11.88
N PHE A 195 3.70 -1.47 12.96
CA PHE A 195 3.15 -0.69 14.05
C PHE A 195 2.72 0.71 13.59
N ILE A 196 3.57 1.42 12.86
CA ILE A 196 3.27 2.75 12.31
C ILE A 196 2.09 2.68 11.35
N ALA A 197 2.06 1.70 10.43
CA ALA A 197 0.98 1.54 9.47
C ALA A 197 -0.35 1.29 10.16
N VAL A 198 -0.41 0.38 11.14
CA VAL A 198 -1.62 0.09 11.90
C VAL A 198 -2.06 1.30 12.71
N SER A 199 -1.13 1.97 13.40
CA SER A 199 -1.44 3.17 14.18
C SER A 199 -1.97 4.30 13.31
N PHE A 200 -1.34 4.55 12.16
CA PHE A 200 -1.77 5.58 11.21
C PHE A 200 -3.20 5.32 10.69
N VAL A 201 -3.50 4.07 10.41
CA VAL A 201 -4.84 3.66 9.99
C VAL A 201 -5.88 3.90 11.07
N TYR A 202 -5.61 3.48 12.32
CA TYR A 202 -6.53 3.70 13.42
C TYR A 202 -6.76 5.19 13.68
N ILE A 203 -5.70 6.00 13.67
CA ILE A 203 -5.80 7.46 13.84
C ILE A 203 -6.64 8.06 12.70
N SER A 204 -6.37 7.68 11.45
CA SER A 204 -7.12 8.18 10.29
C SER A 204 -8.61 7.83 10.37
N ILE A 205 -8.94 6.59 10.71
CA ILE A 205 -10.34 6.16 10.89
C ILE A 205 -10.98 6.92 12.04
N PHE A 206 -10.29 7.08 13.16
CA PHE A 206 -10.78 7.83 14.31
C PHE A 206 -11.07 9.29 13.97
N CYS A 207 -10.15 9.97 13.26
CA CYS A 207 -10.37 11.34 12.79
C CYS A 207 -11.56 11.45 11.84
N ILE A 208 -11.72 10.50 10.91
CA ILE A 208 -12.88 10.48 9.99
C ILE A 208 -14.18 10.30 10.77
N VAL A 209 -14.22 9.38 11.72
CA VAL A 209 -15.41 9.14 12.57
C VAL A 209 -15.73 10.37 13.38
N LEU A 210 -14.76 11.01 14.06
CA LEU A 210 -14.97 12.25 14.79
C LEU A 210 -15.51 13.36 13.90
N HIS A 211 -14.94 13.51 12.70
CA HIS A 211 -15.40 14.49 11.75
C HIS A 211 -16.84 14.23 11.32
N MET A 212 -17.20 12.98 11.03
CA MET A 212 -18.58 12.61 10.70
C MET A 212 -19.56 12.88 11.85
N VAL A 213 -19.17 12.55 13.09
CA VAL A 213 -19.99 12.79 14.28
C VAL A 213 -20.23 14.28 14.51
N SER A 214 -19.25 15.15 14.22
CA SER A 214 -19.40 16.60 14.37
C SER A 214 -20.44 17.24 13.43
N TYR A 215 -20.86 16.54 12.38
CA TYR A 215 -21.92 16.97 11.47
C TYR A 215 -23.29 16.35 11.77
N LEU A 216 -23.38 15.44 12.77
CA LEU A 216 -24.69 14.93 13.18
C LEU A 216 -25.46 16.00 13.94
N PRO A 217 -26.76 16.21 13.62
CA PRO A 217 -27.59 17.11 14.41
C PRO A 217 -27.72 16.61 15.85
N PRO A 218 -27.84 17.52 16.82
CA PRO A 218 -27.89 17.18 18.25
C PRO A 218 -28.94 16.13 18.62
N SER A 219 -30.03 16.04 17.86
CA SER A 219 -31.10 15.06 18.03
C SER A 219 -30.71 13.59 17.78
N PHE A 220 -29.49 13.31 17.30
CA PHE A 220 -28.96 11.95 17.14
C PHE A 220 -27.98 11.55 18.27
N LEU A 221 -27.68 12.46 19.19
CA LEU A 221 -26.75 12.24 20.30
C LEU A 221 -27.48 12.05 21.64
N GLU A 222 -28.79 12.20 21.66
CA GLU A 222 -29.70 11.87 22.77
C GLU A 222 -30.30 10.46 22.58
#